data_fa802d7903508aac5ffafdcb5ff49223
#
_entry.id   fa802d7903508aac5ffafdcb5ff49223
#
_cell.length_a   1.000
_cell.length_b   1.000
_cell.length_c   1.000
_cell.angle_alpha   90.00
_cell.angle_beta   90.00
_cell.angle_gamma   90.00
#
_symmetry.space_group_name_H-M   'P 1'
#
loop_
_entity.id
_entity.type
_entity.pdbx_description
1 polymer ?
#
loop_
_entity_poly.entity_id
_entity_poly.type
_entity_poly.pdbx_seq_one_letter_code
_entity_poly.pdbx_strand_id
1 'polypeptide(L)'
;ATLEVMKRLPADIPGMVIVQHMPPGFTKMYADRLNRLCRMEVREARNGDELHRGLALVAPADLQTRVVRIGSKYTLSCMPGEKVSGHRPSVDALFQSMSEAVQCRMVGIIMTGMGQDGAAGLLAMRKKGAYTIGQDKESSVVYGMPAVAHEIGAVCVQASCENIAGVLIRHLKLLR
;
A
#
# COMPACT_ATOMS: atom_id res chain seq x y z
N ALA A 1 5.01 8.70 -8.14
CA ALA A 1 5.83 7.94 -7.19
C ALA A 1 5.53 6.44 -7.25
N THR A 2 4.27 6.06 -7.17
CA THR A 2 3.89 4.63 -7.20
C THR A 2 4.37 3.93 -8.47
N LEU A 3 4.22 4.53 -9.64
CA LEU A 3 4.72 3.97 -10.90
C LEU A 3 6.24 3.75 -10.86
N GLU A 4 7.00 4.70 -10.28
CA GLU A 4 8.46 4.57 -10.19
C GLU A 4 8.90 3.35 -9.38
N VAL A 5 8.13 2.99 -8.37
CA VAL A 5 8.36 1.77 -7.59
C VAL A 5 7.88 0.54 -8.36
N MET A 6 6.66 0.57 -8.85
CA MET A 6 6.00 -0.57 -9.47
C MET A 6 6.70 -1.05 -10.73
N LYS A 7 7.18 -0.15 -11.58
CA LYS A 7 7.84 -0.52 -12.83
C LYS A 7 9.16 -1.26 -12.63
N ARG A 8 9.76 -1.17 -11.43
CA ARG A 8 11.02 -1.84 -11.09
C ARG A 8 10.80 -3.20 -10.42
N LEU A 9 9.56 -3.57 -10.14
CA LEU A 9 9.26 -4.82 -9.45
C LEU A 9 9.11 -5.97 -10.45
N PRO A 10 9.56 -7.20 -10.09
CA PRO A 10 9.32 -8.39 -10.91
C PRO A 10 7.84 -8.77 -10.90
N ALA A 11 7.46 -9.64 -11.85
CA ALA A 11 6.08 -10.05 -12.01
C ALA A 11 5.55 -10.92 -10.88
N ASP A 12 6.41 -11.64 -10.18
CA ASP A 12 6.02 -12.73 -9.27
C ASP A 12 6.23 -12.40 -7.79
N ILE A 13 6.12 -11.15 -7.40
CA ILE A 13 6.19 -10.77 -5.98
C ILE A 13 4.85 -11.02 -5.27
N PRO A 14 4.85 -11.04 -3.92
CA PRO A 14 3.60 -11.22 -3.16
C PRO A 14 2.50 -10.25 -3.54
N GLY A 15 1.26 -10.64 -3.32
CA GLY A 15 0.08 -9.81 -3.59
C GLY A 15 0.18 -8.44 -2.92
N MET A 16 -0.37 -7.42 -3.58
CA MET A 16 -0.19 -6.03 -3.18
C MET A 16 -1.52 -5.28 -3.24
N VAL A 17 -1.73 -4.37 -2.31
CA VAL A 17 -2.86 -3.43 -2.32
C VAL A 17 -2.30 -2.01 -2.35
N ILE A 18 -2.86 -1.19 -3.23
CA ILE A 18 -2.43 0.20 -3.42
C ILE A 18 -3.60 1.11 -3.11
N VAL A 19 -3.41 2.04 -2.18
CA VAL A 19 -4.33 3.15 -1.94
C VAL A 19 -3.69 4.42 -2.47
N GLN A 20 -4.37 5.08 -3.39
CA GLN A 20 -4.00 6.37 -3.93
C GLN A 20 -5.21 7.29 -3.80
N HIS A 21 -5.04 8.47 -3.19
CA HIS A 21 -6.12 9.43 -3.05
C HIS A 21 -6.47 10.02 -4.43
N MET A 22 -7.56 9.55 -5.01
CA MET A 22 -8.03 9.97 -6.34
C MET A 22 -9.53 10.15 -6.37
N PRO A 23 -10.05 11.08 -7.19
CA PRO A 23 -11.49 11.23 -7.39
C PRO A 23 -12.12 10.00 -8.08
N PRO A 24 -13.45 9.83 -7.95
CA PRO A 24 -14.17 8.78 -8.68
C PRO A 24 -13.88 8.81 -10.19
N GLY A 25 -13.75 7.63 -10.79
CA GLY A 25 -13.44 7.46 -12.22
C GLY A 25 -11.96 7.37 -12.54
N PHE A 26 -11.07 7.86 -11.66
CA PHE A 26 -9.63 7.88 -11.94
C PHE A 26 -8.90 6.62 -11.46
N THR A 27 -9.41 5.93 -10.45
CA THR A 27 -8.72 4.74 -9.92
C THR A 27 -8.67 3.60 -10.93
N LYS A 28 -9.72 3.42 -11.74
CA LYS A 28 -9.69 2.43 -12.81
C LYS A 28 -8.68 2.79 -13.90
N MET A 29 -8.67 4.03 -14.35
CA MET A 29 -7.72 4.51 -15.37
C MET A 29 -6.28 4.36 -14.86
N TYR A 30 -6.05 4.67 -13.59
CA TYR A 30 -4.75 4.55 -12.95
C TYR A 30 -4.29 3.09 -12.91
N ALA A 31 -5.18 2.17 -12.50
CA ALA A 31 -4.87 0.75 -12.48
C ALA A 31 -4.55 0.22 -13.89
N ASP A 32 -5.34 0.62 -14.90
CA ASP A 32 -5.10 0.22 -16.29
C ASP A 32 -3.74 0.71 -16.79
N ARG A 33 -3.37 1.94 -16.43
CA ARG A 33 -2.06 2.50 -16.79
C ARG A 33 -0.92 1.73 -16.14
N LEU A 34 -1.02 1.45 -14.84
CA LEU A 34 -0.02 0.64 -14.15
C LEU A 34 0.10 -0.76 -14.76
N ASN A 35 -1.02 -1.36 -15.14
CA ASN A 35 -1.03 -2.67 -15.76
C ASN A 35 -0.26 -2.71 -17.08
N ARG A 36 -0.35 -1.62 -17.88
CA ARG A 36 0.39 -1.53 -19.15
C ARG A 36 1.89 -1.31 -18.95
N LEU A 37 2.28 -0.63 -17.88
CA LEU A 37 3.67 -0.16 -17.68
C LEU A 37 4.49 -1.01 -16.71
N CYS A 38 3.85 -1.91 -15.98
CA CYS A 38 4.49 -2.73 -14.96
C CYS A 38 4.44 -4.21 -15.34
N ARG A 39 5.34 -5.01 -14.74
CA ARG A 39 5.39 -6.46 -15.00
C ARG A 39 4.30 -7.21 -14.24
N MET A 40 3.90 -6.72 -13.06
CA MET A 40 2.77 -7.28 -12.32
C MET A 40 1.47 -7.04 -13.06
N GLU A 41 0.51 -7.95 -12.89
CA GLU A 41 -0.88 -7.66 -13.22
C GLU A 41 -1.40 -6.62 -12.23
N VAL A 42 -2.01 -5.55 -12.73
CA VAL A 42 -2.59 -4.49 -11.92
C VAL A 42 -4.02 -4.23 -12.38
N ARG A 43 -4.96 -4.22 -11.45
CA ARG A 43 -6.34 -3.85 -11.76
C ARG A 43 -7.00 -3.15 -10.57
N GLU A 44 -8.10 -2.47 -10.84
CA GLU A 44 -8.92 -1.90 -9.78
C GLU A 44 -9.58 -3.03 -8.98
N ALA A 45 -9.55 -2.92 -7.65
CA ALA A 45 -10.10 -3.92 -6.77
C ALA A 45 -11.64 -3.92 -6.82
N ARG A 46 -12.21 -5.10 -6.61
CA ARG A 46 -13.64 -5.32 -6.39
C ARG A 46 -13.83 -6.01 -5.04
N ASN A 47 -14.97 -5.77 -4.43
CA ASN A 47 -15.31 -6.44 -3.17
C ASN A 47 -15.22 -7.96 -3.32
N GLY A 48 -14.50 -8.59 -2.42
CA GLY A 48 -14.30 -10.05 -2.43
C GLY A 48 -13.07 -10.53 -3.22
N ASP A 49 -12.32 -9.65 -3.85
CA ASP A 49 -11.10 -10.03 -4.56
C ASP A 49 -10.10 -10.70 -3.64
N GLU A 50 -9.52 -11.80 -4.10
CA GLU A 50 -8.49 -12.52 -3.36
C GLU A 50 -7.11 -11.99 -3.72
N LEU A 51 -6.26 -11.78 -2.69
CA LEU A 51 -4.86 -11.41 -2.87
C LEU A 51 -4.06 -12.66 -3.23
N HIS A 52 -3.21 -12.56 -4.24
CA HIS A 52 -2.29 -13.63 -4.61
C HIS A 52 -1.03 -13.06 -5.25
N ARG A 53 -0.01 -13.90 -5.32
CA ARG A 53 1.27 -13.54 -5.92
C ARG A 53 1.09 -13.06 -7.36
N GLY A 54 1.76 -11.97 -7.71
CA GLY A 54 1.74 -11.40 -9.05
C GLY A 54 0.63 -10.40 -9.32
N LEU A 55 -0.28 -10.19 -8.37
CA LEU A 55 -1.42 -9.30 -8.53
C LEU A 55 -1.31 -8.09 -7.60
N ALA A 56 -1.44 -6.89 -8.16
CA ALA A 56 -1.61 -5.65 -7.42
C ALA A 56 -3.02 -5.11 -7.64
N LEU A 57 -3.72 -4.81 -6.56
CA LEU A 57 -5.09 -4.30 -6.58
C LEU A 57 -5.13 -2.85 -6.12
N VAL A 58 -5.70 -1.98 -6.95
CA VAL A 58 -5.86 -0.55 -6.64
C VAL A 58 -7.20 -0.34 -5.96
N ALA A 59 -7.20 0.25 -4.78
CA ALA A 59 -8.42 0.55 -4.04
C ALA A 59 -9.34 1.48 -4.85
N PRO A 60 -10.63 1.12 -5.03
CA PRO A 60 -11.54 1.95 -5.80
C PRO A 60 -11.89 3.24 -5.06
N ALA A 61 -12.06 4.31 -5.80
CA ALA A 61 -12.44 5.60 -5.24
C ALA A 61 -13.79 5.51 -4.53
N ASP A 62 -13.94 6.34 -3.49
CA ASP A 62 -15.19 6.54 -2.75
C ASP A 62 -15.71 5.32 -1.97
N LEU A 63 -14.87 4.30 -1.80
CA LEU A 63 -15.13 3.14 -0.93
C LEU A 63 -13.96 2.99 0.04
N GLN A 64 -14.19 2.30 1.16
CA GLN A 64 -13.09 1.89 2.03
C GLN A 64 -12.66 0.46 1.68
N THR A 65 -11.36 0.28 1.52
CA THR A 65 -10.75 -1.01 1.22
C THR A 65 -10.01 -1.54 2.44
N ARG A 66 -10.39 -2.76 2.86
CA ARG A 66 -9.78 -3.44 4.00
C ARG A 66 -9.43 -4.86 3.63
N VAL A 67 -8.39 -5.39 4.26
CA VAL A 67 -8.02 -6.80 4.12
C VAL A 67 -8.79 -7.62 5.15
N VAL A 68 -9.34 -8.74 4.70
CA VAL A 68 -10.07 -9.69 5.53
C VAL A 68 -9.45 -11.07 5.33
N ARG A 69 -9.21 -11.78 6.44
CA ARG A 69 -8.73 -13.16 6.37
C ARG A 69 -9.93 -14.12 6.38
N ILE A 70 -9.96 -14.99 5.37
CA ILE A 70 -10.98 -16.06 5.26
C ILE A 70 -10.25 -17.38 5.13
N GLY A 71 -10.21 -18.17 6.21
CA GLY A 71 -9.40 -19.37 6.28
C GLY A 71 -7.91 -19.05 6.18
N SER A 72 -7.24 -19.61 5.17
CA SER A 72 -5.84 -19.34 4.87
C SER A 72 -5.65 -18.25 3.81
N LYS A 73 -6.74 -17.65 3.34
CA LYS A 73 -6.72 -16.68 2.24
C LYS A 73 -6.96 -15.27 2.75
N TYR A 74 -6.45 -14.29 2.01
CA TYR A 74 -6.68 -12.87 2.25
C TYR A 74 -7.48 -12.30 1.10
N THR A 75 -8.59 -11.64 1.43
CA THR A 75 -9.48 -11.02 0.47
C THR A 75 -9.65 -9.55 0.79
N LEU A 76 -10.18 -8.78 -0.17
CA LEU A 76 -10.48 -7.38 0.03
C LEU A 76 -11.97 -7.16 0.26
N SER A 77 -12.27 -6.36 1.27
CA SER A 77 -13.57 -5.74 1.44
C SER A 77 -13.50 -4.33 0.86
N CYS A 78 -14.29 -4.04 -0.15
CA CYS A 78 -14.41 -2.72 -0.76
C CYS A 78 -15.86 -2.27 -0.59
N MET A 79 -16.14 -1.50 0.45
CA MET A 79 -17.49 -1.19 0.90
C MET A 79 -17.66 0.30 1.17
N PRO A 80 -18.91 0.82 1.06
CA PRO A 80 -19.21 2.15 1.57
C PRO A 80 -18.85 2.26 3.05
N GLY A 81 -18.48 3.44 3.49
CA GLY A 81 -18.16 3.69 4.90
C GLY A 81 -17.82 5.15 5.11
N GLU A 82 -17.61 5.50 6.38
CA GLU A 82 -17.17 6.83 6.74
C GLU A 82 -15.76 7.12 6.24
N LYS A 83 -15.44 8.38 6.05
CA LYS A 83 -14.06 8.80 5.82
C LYS A 83 -13.23 8.48 7.05
N VAL A 84 -12.04 7.98 6.83
CA VAL A 84 -11.05 7.69 7.87
C VAL A 84 -9.86 8.60 7.63
N SER A 85 -9.41 9.31 8.65
CA SER A 85 -8.31 10.28 8.52
C SER A 85 -8.57 11.29 7.38
N GLY A 86 -9.85 11.64 7.18
CA GLY A 86 -10.30 12.58 6.16
C GLY A 86 -10.41 12.03 4.75
N HIS A 87 -10.19 10.73 4.53
CA HIS A 87 -10.13 10.13 3.19
C HIS A 87 -10.99 8.88 3.03
N ARG A 88 -11.40 8.64 1.80
CA ARG A 88 -12.08 7.43 1.35
C ARG A 88 -11.77 7.23 -0.15
N PRO A 89 -10.92 6.26 -0.52
CA PRO A 89 -10.25 5.29 0.37
C PRO A 89 -9.20 5.94 1.27
N SER A 90 -9.02 5.36 2.46
CA SER A 90 -8.02 5.80 3.41
C SER A 90 -6.89 4.78 3.51
N VAL A 91 -5.66 5.27 3.55
CA VAL A 91 -4.47 4.44 3.81
C VAL A 91 -4.54 3.86 5.22
N ASP A 92 -4.95 4.65 6.22
CA ASP A 92 -5.12 4.16 7.59
C ASP A 92 -6.14 3.03 7.68
N ALA A 93 -7.26 3.13 6.97
CA ALA A 93 -8.27 2.06 6.96
C ALA A 93 -7.68 0.74 6.46
N LEU A 94 -6.91 0.79 5.36
CA LEU A 94 -6.23 -0.38 4.82
C LEU A 94 -5.17 -0.90 5.80
N PHE A 95 -4.28 -0.04 6.26
CA PHE A 95 -3.16 -0.45 7.12
C PHE A 95 -3.63 -1.01 8.45
N GLN A 96 -4.65 -0.41 9.08
CA GLN A 96 -5.23 -0.94 10.31
C GLN A 96 -5.80 -2.35 10.08
N SER A 97 -6.52 -2.56 8.99
CA SER A 97 -7.05 -3.88 8.66
C SER A 97 -5.93 -4.91 8.45
N MET A 98 -4.82 -4.51 7.84
CA MET A 98 -3.65 -5.36 7.68
C MET A 98 -3.08 -5.78 9.04
N SER A 99 -2.93 -4.81 9.97
CA SER A 99 -2.40 -5.09 11.30
C SER A 99 -3.29 -6.06 12.10
N GLU A 100 -4.59 -6.03 11.85
CA GLU A 100 -5.57 -6.86 12.57
C GLU A 100 -5.75 -8.25 11.94
N ALA A 101 -5.78 -8.33 10.61
CA ALA A 101 -6.16 -9.54 9.89
C ALA A 101 -4.97 -10.41 9.47
N VAL A 102 -3.83 -9.81 9.12
CA VAL A 102 -2.71 -10.53 8.51
C VAL A 102 -1.88 -11.24 9.57
N GLN A 103 -1.71 -12.56 9.40
CA GLN A 103 -0.96 -13.42 10.33
C GLN A 103 0.38 -13.88 9.73
N CYS A 104 0.60 -13.63 8.44
CA CYS A 104 1.88 -13.88 7.79
C CYS A 104 2.74 -12.61 7.80
N ARG A 105 3.94 -12.69 7.24
CA ARG A 105 4.81 -11.53 7.10
C ARG A 105 4.19 -10.53 6.14
N MET A 106 4.30 -9.25 6.48
CA MET A 106 3.75 -8.16 5.69
C MET A 106 4.72 -6.99 5.60
N VAL A 107 4.57 -6.20 4.55
CA VAL A 107 5.35 -4.99 4.33
C VAL A 107 4.40 -3.83 4.13
N GLY A 108 4.67 -2.71 4.76
CA GLY A 108 3.94 -1.46 4.53
C GLY A 108 4.87 -0.42 3.91
N ILE A 109 4.37 0.29 2.90
CA ILE A 109 5.12 1.35 2.21
C ILE A 109 4.28 2.61 2.20
N ILE A 110 4.85 3.71 2.68
CA ILE A 110 4.21 5.03 2.64
C ILE A 110 5.03 5.98 1.79
N MET A 111 4.36 6.68 0.89
CA MET A 111 5.01 7.49 -0.13
C MET A 111 4.45 8.91 -0.12
N THR A 112 5.04 9.76 -0.96
CA THR A 112 4.67 11.18 -1.08
C THR A 112 3.16 11.40 -1.01
N GLY A 113 2.73 12.39 -0.27
CA GLY A 113 1.32 12.75 -0.11
C GLY A 113 1.14 13.81 0.97
N MET A 114 0.07 14.59 0.82
CA MET A 114 -0.28 15.64 1.77
C MET A 114 -1.02 15.04 2.97
N GLY A 115 -0.81 15.60 4.14
CA GLY A 115 -1.51 15.20 5.37
C GLY A 115 -0.81 14.08 6.12
N GLN A 116 -1.59 13.29 6.84
CA GLN A 116 -1.06 12.29 7.75
C GLN A 116 -1.73 10.92 7.64
N ASP A 117 -2.60 10.74 6.63
CA ASP A 117 -3.26 9.45 6.40
C ASP A 117 -2.19 8.35 6.21
N GLY A 118 -2.35 7.25 6.90
CA GLY A 118 -1.45 6.11 6.83
C GLY A 118 -0.40 6.05 7.92
N ALA A 119 -0.07 7.15 8.59
CA ALA A 119 0.96 7.16 9.62
C ALA A 119 0.60 6.26 10.81
N ALA A 120 -0.61 6.43 11.37
CA ALA A 120 -1.07 5.63 12.50
C ALA A 120 -1.23 4.15 12.13
N GLY A 121 -1.77 3.88 10.94
CA GLY A 121 -1.93 2.50 10.45
C GLY A 121 -0.59 1.80 10.20
N LEU A 122 0.37 2.52 9.64
CA LEU A 122 1.73 1.98 9.44
C LEU A 122 2.40 1.65 10.77
N LEU A 123 2.22 2.51 11.78
CA LEU A 123 2.72 2.23 13.12
C LEU A 123 2.09 0.95 13.69
N ALA A 124 0.78 0.78 13.53
CA ALA A 124 0.09 -0.43 13.96
C ALA A 124 0.66 -1.68 13.25
N MET A 125 0.93 -1.60 11.95
CA MET A 125 1.56 -2.69 11.21
C MET A 125 2.97 -2.98 11.77
N ARG A 126 3.78 -1.95 12.00
CA ARG A 126 5.12 -2.13 12.56
C ARG A 126 5.09 -2.81 13.91
N LYS A 127 4.17 -2.44 14.79
CA LYS A 127 3.99 -3.07 16.10
C LYS A 127 3.62 -4.55 16.01
N LYS A 128 3.03 -4.98 14.89
CA LYS A 128 2.73 -6.38 14.60
C LYS A 128 3.88 -7.11 13.88
N GLY A 129 5.01 -6.47 13.72
CA GLY A 129 6.20 -7.06 13.12
C GLY A 129 6.38 -6.80 11.62
N ALA A 130 5.55 -5.95 11.02
CA ALA A 130 5.72 -5.59 9.61
C ALA A 130 7.04 -4.85 9.37
N TYR A 131 7.65 -5.10 8.22
CA TYR A 131 8.73 -4.27 7.72
C TYR A 131 8.12 -3.06 7.04
N THR A 132 8.51 -1.85 7.47
CA THR A 132 7.89 -0.63 6.97
C THR A 132 8.91 0.28 6.29
N ILE A 133 8.55 0.79 5.11
CA ILE A 133 9.40 1.61 4.26
C ILE A 133 8.71 2.97 4.08
N GLY A 134 9.43 4.05 4.33
CA GLY A 134 8.95 5.40 4.06
C GLY A 134 9.77 6.09 2.98
N GLN A 135 9.10 6.78 2.06
CA GLN A 135 9.80 7.60 1.07
C GLN A 135 10.52 8.73 1.79
N ASP A 136 11.76 9.01 1.38
CA ASP A 136 12.56 10.08 1.99
C ASP A 136 12.06 11.47 1.56
N LYS A 137 12.56 12.49 2.25
CA LYS A 137 12.18 13.88 2.00
C LYS A 137 12.66 14.36 0.62
N GLU A 138 13.89 14.00 0.27
CA GLU A 138 14.55 14.50 -0.94
C GLU A 138 13.82 14.09 -2.21
N SER A 139 13.27 12.89 -2.26
CA SER A 139 12.55 12.38 -3.44
C SER A 139 11.04 12.61 -3.38
N SER A 140 10.52 13.13 -2.27
CA SER A 140 9.08 13.39 -2.12
C SER A 140 8.69 14.72 -2.74
N VAL A 141 7.64 14.72 -3.57
CA VAL A 141 7.03 15.96 -4.06
C VAL A 141 6.37 16.68 -2.88
N VAL A 142 5.63 15.94 -2.05
CA VAL A 142 5.05 16.45 -0.80
C VAL A 142 5.43 15.50 0.33
N TYR A 143 6.32 15.95 1.20
CA TYR A 143 6.77 15.16 2.34
C TYR A 143 5.84 15.40 3.55
N GLY A 144 4.58 14.96 3.40
CA GLY A 144 3.55 15.05 4.43
C GLY A 144 3.29 13.70 5.09
N MET A 145 2.64 12.80 4.38
CA MET A 145 2.34 11.46 4.88
C MET A 145 3.59 10.70 5.34
N PRO A 146 4.66 10.61 4.55
CA PRO A 146 5.86 9.92 5.01
C PRO A 146 6.57 10.63 6.16
N ALA A 147 6.50 11.96 6.23
CA ALA A 147 7.09 12.71 7.33
C ALA A 147 6.45 12.37 8.68
N VAL A 148 5.12 12.40 8.75
CA VAL A 148 4.39 12.07 9.98
C VAL A 148 4.65 10.62 10.38
N ALA A 149 4.63 9.69 9.42
CA ALA A 149 4.94 8.28 9.69
C ALA A 149 6.35 8.12 10.27
N HIS A 150 7.33 8.82 9.73
CA HIS A 150 8.70 8.79 10.22
C HIS A 150 8.79 9.36 11.67
N GLU A 151 8.16 10.50 11.89
CA GLU A 151 8.19 11.18 13.19
C GLU A 151 7.60 10.36 14.33
N ILE A 152 6.52 9.62 14.07
CA ILE A 152 5.86 8.79 15.09
C ILE A 152 6.51 7.41 15.28
N GLY A 153 7.58 7.11 14.55
CA GLY A 153 8.29 5.84 14.67
C GLY A 153 7.66 4.69 13.88
N ALA A 154 6.85 5.00 12.86
CA ALA A 154 6.20 3.98 12.04
C ALA A 154 7.11 3.39 10.97
N VAL A 155 8.23 4.06 10.62
CA VAL A 155 9.08 3.71 9.49
C VAL A 155 10.35 3.00 9.97
N CYS A 156 10.56 1.76 9.51
CA CYS A 156 11.78 1.01 9.77
C CYS A 156 12.96 1.55 8.97
N VAL A 157 12.72 1.87 7.70
CA VAL A 157 13.77 2.37 6.80
C VAL A 157 13.20 3.42 5.86
N GLN A 158 13.96 4.49 5.64
CA GLN A 158 13.67 5.48 4.61
C GLN A 158 14.45 5.16 3.34
N ALA A 159 13.84 5.39 2.19
CA ALA A 159 14.49 5.21 0.90
C ALA A 159 13.97 6.24 -0.10
N SER A 160 14.80 6.58 -1.09
CA SER A 160 14.35 7.41 -2.20
C SER A 160 13.32 6.66 -3.04
N CYS A 161 12.49 7.39 -3.76
CA CYS A 161 11.51 6.81 -4.67
C CYS A 161 12.15 5.79 -5.62
N GLU A 162 13.36 6.05 -6.09
CA GLU A 162 14.10 5.16 -6.99
C GLU A 162 14.60 3.89 -6.29
N ASN A 163 14.83 3.94 -4.99
CA ASN A 163 15.44 2.84 -4.24
C ASN A 163 14.43 1.97 -3.48
N ILE A 164 13.19 2.39 -3.33
CA ILE A 164 12.16 1.64 -2.59
C ILE A 164 12.00 0.22 -3.14
N ALA A 165 11.92 0.07 -4.46
CA ALA A 165 11.77 -1.25 -5.07
C ALA A 165 12.93 -2.18 -4.71
N GLY A 166 14.17 -1.68 -4.75
CA GLY A 166 15.36 -2.45 -4.38
C GLY A 166 15.35 -2.86 -2.91
N VAL A 167 14.94 -1.96 -2.02
CA VAL A 167 14.81 -2.25 -0.58
C VAL A 167 13.78 -3.35 -0.36
N LEU A 168 12.62 -3.24 -1.01
CA LEU A 168 11.56 -4.25 -0.93
C LEU A 168 12.03 -5.61 -1.44
N ILE A 169 12.65 -5.66 -2.60
CA ILE A 169 13.13 -6.90 -3.21
C ILE A 169 14.16 -7.59 -2.31
N ARG A 170 15.12 -6.83 -1.77
CA ARG A 170 16.13 -7.39 -0.84
C ARG A 170 15.47 -7.97 0.40
N HIS A 171 14.50 -7.25 0.98
CA HIS A 171 13.77 -7.74 2.15
C HIS A 171 13.04 -9.05 1.84
N LEU A 172 12.34 -9.12 0.71
CA LEU A 172 11.62 -10.32 0.29
C LEU A 172 12.56 -11.52 0.06
N LYS A 173 13.76 -11.29 -0.47
CA LYS A 173 14.77 -12.35 -0.66
C LYS A 173 15.29 -12.89 0.68
N LEU A 174 15.44 -12.06 1.68
CA LEU A 174 15.88 -12.49 3.02
C LEU A 174 14.85 -13.36 3.73
N LEU A 175 13.59 -13.36 3.27
CA LEU A 175 12.50 -14.15 3.84
C LEU A 175 12.35 -15.53 3.20
N ARG A 176 13.10 -15.84 2.14
CA ARG A 176 13.07 -17.12 1.45
C ARG A 176 13.93 -18.16 2.12
#